data_cf522ddf6f4247becc4a1110300e604e
#
_entry.id   cf522ddf6f4247becc4a1110300e604e
#
_cell.length_a   1.000
_cell.length_b   1.000
_cell.length_c   1.000
_cell.angle_alpha   90.00
_cell.angle_beta   90.00
_cell.angle_gamma   90.00
#
_symmetry.space_group_name_H-M   'P 1'
#
loop_
_entity.id
_entity.type
_entity.pdbx_description
1 polymer ?
#
loop_
_entity_poly.entity_id
_entity_poly.type
_entity_poly.pdbx_seq_one_letter_code
_entity_poly.pdbx_strand_id
1 'polypeptide(L)'
;MRFNGLTKGFFILILALVTWAFFDVLSPYFSAILWAAILTIIFNPVKNKLRTALGDRNGLASLLTLGIICLIVFIPLMVILSSLAVELNMVYTRLQQNNTQFPEVIAGIFNRLPDWASGFLADHNLTNAAQIQKKLSDVALQGGQYLAGSAFLIGKGTFGFAISFGIMLYLLFFLLKDGPYLVRQILDSLPLSDFVKQHLFAKFVGVSRATVKGTAVVAVVQGTLGGIAFAIVG
;
A
#
# COMPACT_ATOMS: atom_id res chain seq x y z
N MET A 1 30.43 -0.54 44.05
CA MET A 1 29.07 -0.64 44.59
C MET A 1 28.51 -2.02 44.26
N ARG A 2 28.22 -2.85 45.31
CA ARG A 2 27.56 -4.16 45.12
C ARG A 2 26.06 -3.90 44.93
N PHE A 3 25.59 -3.93 43.71
CA PHE A 3 24.16 -3.89 43.47
C PHE A 3 23.50 -5.15 44.03
N ASN A 4 22.66 -5.01 45.04
CA ASN A 4 21.86 -6.11 45.57
C ASN A 4 20.98 -6.69 44.48
N GLY A 5 20.70 -8.01 44.52
CA GLY A 5 19.92 -8.71 43.48
C GLY A 5 18.57 -8.03 43.16
N LEU A 6 17.93 -7.43 44.15
CA LEU A 6 16.68 -6.63 44.00
C LEU A 6 16.87 -5.40 43.11
N THR A 7 17.97 -4.66 43.27
CA THR A 7 18.24 -3.46 42.44
C THR A 7 18.53 -3.84 40.99
N LYS A 8 19.23 -4.97 40.76
CA LYS A 8 19.45 -5.50 39.39
C LYS A 8 18.14 -5.97 38.74
N GLY A 9 17.29 -6.68 39.51
CA GLY A 9 15.98 -7.11 39.01
C GLY A 9 15.06 -5.93 38.65
N PHE A 10 15.02 -4.91 39.50
CA PHE A 10 14.25 -3.70 39.25
C PHE A 10 14.76 -2.92 38.03
N PHE A 11 16.09 -2.81 37.87
CA PHE A 11 16.68 -2.18 36.68
C PHE A 11 16.34 -2.92 35.39
N ILE A 12 16.44 -4.25 35.39
CA ILE A 12 16.08 -5.07 34.22
C ILE A 12 14.59 -4.92 33.90
N LEU A 13 13.72 -4.89 34.92
CA LEU A 13 12.29 -4.70 34.73
C LEU A 13 11.97 -3.35 34.09
N ILE A 14 12.56 -2.27 34.61
CA ILE A 14 12.39 -0.92 34.02
C ILE A 14 12.92 -0.90 32.59
N LEU A 15 14.09 -1.47 32.34
CA LEU A 15 14.68 -1.53 31.00
C LEU A 15 13.77 -2.29 30.02
N ALA A 16 13.21 -3.43 30.45
CA ALA A 16 12.26 -4.20 29.63
C ALA A 16 10.98 -3.42 29.35
N LEU A 17 10.43 -2.72 30.36
CA LEU A 17 9.23 -1.91 30.22
C LEU A 17 9.44 -0.71 29.27
N VAL A 18 10.55 -0.01 29.42
CA VAL A 18 10.92 1.11 28.54
C VAL A 18 11.15 0.62 27.10
N THR A 19 11.82 -0.51 26.94
CA THR A 19 12.05 -1.12 25.63
C THR A 19 10.72 -1.53 24.98
N TRP A 20 9.83 -2.14 25.75
CA TRP A 20 8.50 -2.51 25.27
C TRP A 20 7.69 -1.28 24.86
N ALA A 21 7.63 -0.25 25.69
CA ALA A 21 6.93 1.00 25.38
C ALA A 21 7.53 1.71 24.14
N PHE A 22 8.86 1.66 23.99
CA PHE A 22 9.54 2.19 22.80
C PHE A 22 9.10 1.48 21.51
N PHE A 23 9.04 0.14 21.52
CA PHE A 23 8.59 -0.62 20.37
C PHE A 23 7.09 -0.42 20.09
N ASP A 24 6.26 -0.27 21.11
CA ASP A 24 4.84 0.02 20.97
C ASP A 24 4.60 1.37 20.27
N VAL A 25 5.32 2.42 20.69
CA VAL A 25 5.27 3.75 20.06
C VAL A 25 5.80 3.73 18.62
N LEU A 26 6.82 2.92 18.32
CA LEU A 26 7.38 2.82 16.96
C LEU A 26 6.57 1.91 16.03
N SER A 27 5.80 0.99 16.58
CA SER A 27 5.06 -0.03 15.82
C SER A 27 4.26 0.54 14.64
N PRO A 28 3.46 1.61 14.76
CA PRO A 28 2.70 2.17 13.64
C PRO A 28 3.58 2.77 12.54
N TYR A 29 4.82 3.14 12.87
CA TYR A 29 5.74 3.79 11.93
C TYR A 29 6.77 2.84 11.32
N PHE A 30 6.79 1.58 11.76
CA PHE A 30 7.79 0.60 11.30
C PHE A 30 7.70 0.39 9.78
N SER A 31 6.49 0.36 9.24
CA SER A 31 6.26 0.29 7.79
C SER A 31 6.85 1.50 7.06
N ALA A 32 6.65 2.71 7.57
CA ALA A 32 7.19 3.94 6.99
C ALA A 32 8.73 3.95 6.97
N ILE A 33 9.37 3.49 8.07
CA ILE A 33 10.82 3.37 8.20
C ILE A 33 11.36 2.35 7.18
N LEU A 34 10.73 1.19 7.10
CA LEU A 34 11.12 0.11 6.18
C LEU A 34 11.04 0.56 4.72
N TRP A 35 9.91 1.18 4.32
CA TRP A 35 9.74 1.69 2.97
C TRP A 35 10.71 2.82 2.63
N ALA A 36 10.99 3.72 3.57
CA ALA A 36 12.01 4.76 3.38
C ALA A 36 13.40 4.13 3.13
N ALA A 37 13.78 3.09 3.88
CA ALA A 37 15.05 2.39 3.68
C ALA A 37 15.10 1.68 2.31
N ILE A 38 14.04 0.95 1.93
CA ILE A 38 13.95 0.24 0.65
C ILE A 38 14.03 1.22 -0.52
N LEU A 39 13.24 2.31 -0.49
CA LEU A 39 13.24 3.33 -1.54
C LEU A 39 14.61 4.01 -1.64
N THR A 40 15.28 4.28 -0.52
CA THR A 40 16.66 4.79 -0.52
C THR A 40 17.60 3.86 -1.27
N ILE A 41 17.55 2.56 -1.00
CA ILE A 41 18.40 1.56 -1.67
C ILE A 41 18.17 1.52 -3.19
N ILE A 42 16.91 1.63 -3.60
CA ILE A 42 16.52 1.55 -5.01
C ILE A 42 16.90 2.83 -5.76
N PHE A 43 16.62 3.98 -5.16
CA PHE A 43 16.82 5.29 -5.82
C PHE A 43 18.19 5.91 -5.56
N ASN A 44 19.05 5.27 -4.75
CA ASN A 44 20.43 5.74 -4.56
C ASN A 44 21.23 5.93 -5.87
N PRO A 45 21.15 5.04 -6.89
CA PRO A 45 21.82 5.29 -8.17
C PRO A 45 21.28 6.53 -8.90
N VAL A 46 19.98 6.81 -8.82
CA VAL A 46 19.36 8.02 -9.39
C VAL A 46 19.89 9.26 -8.67
N LYS A 47 19.87 9.24 -7.34
CA LYS A 47 20.41 10.32 -6.50
C LYS A 47 21.88 10.60 -6.82
N ASN A 48 22.71 9.56 -6.99
CA ASN A 48 24.13 9.76 -7.31
C ASN A 48 24.33 10.39 -8.69
N LYS A 49 23.54 10.01 -9.70
CA LYS A 49 23.56 10.67 -11.02
C LYS A 49 23.16 12.14 -10.93
N LEU A 50 22.12 12.46 -10.16
CA LEU A 50 21.71 13.84 -9.94
C LEU A 50 22.77 14.63 -9.17
N ARG A 51 23.43 14.02 -8.18
CA ARG A 51 24.50 14.67 -7.42
C ARG A 51 25.66 15.08 -8.31
N THR A 52 26.12 14.22 -9.21
CA THR A 52 27.16 14.55 -10.17
C THR A 52 26.74 15.65 -11.15
N ALA A 53 25.50 15.64 -11.61
CA ALA A 53 24.96 16.67 -12.51
C ALA A 53 24.78 18.03 -11.83
N LEU A 54 24.58 18.06 -10.51
CA LEU A 54 24.32 19.28 -9.71
C LEU A 54 25.56 19.84 -9.01
N GLY A 55 26.79 19.45 -9.44
CA GLY A 55 27.99 19.93 -8.84
C GLY A 55 28.19 19.50 -7.38
N ASP A 56 27.93 18.25 -7.10
CA ASP A 56 28.11 17.56 -5.80
C ASP A 56 27.23 18.08 -4.64
N ARG A 57 26.15 18.80 -4.95
CA ARG A 57 25.19 19.30 -3.96
C ARG A 57 24.27 18.19 -3.48
N ASN A 58 24.70 17.45 -2.44
CA ASN A 58 24.01 16.27 -1.94
C ASN A 58 22.56 16.53 -1.49
N GLY A 59 22.29 17.65 -0.82
CA GLY A 59 20.94 18.02 -0.35
C GLY A 59 19.96 18.25 -1.50
N LEU A 60 20.37 19.00 -2.54
CA LEU A 60 19.54 19.25 -3.72
C LEU A 60 19.29 17.96 -4.52
N ALA A 61 20.31 17.12 -4.70
CA ALA A 61 20.17 15.84 -5.37
C ALA A 61 19.17 14.92 -4.63
N SER A 62 19.21 14.90 -3.28
CA SER A 62 18.27 14.14 -2.47
C SER A 62 16.85 14.68 -2.57
N LEU A 63 16.66 16.00 -2.54
CA LEU A 63 15.36 16.65 -2.69
C LEU A 63 14.74 16.39 -4.06
N LEU A 64 15.52 16.51 -5.13
CA LEU A 64 15.05 16.21 -6.48
C LEU A 64 14.73 14.72 -6.65
N THR A 65 15.53 13.82 -6.07
CA THR A 65 15.24 12.39 -6.08
C THR A 65 13.94 12.09 -5.35
N LEU A 66 13.69 12.74 -4.20
CA LEU A 66 12.43 12.64 -3.48
C LEU A 66 11.25 13.10 -4.35
N GLY A 67 11.39 14.24 -5.03
CA GLY A 67 10.39 14.74 -5.98
C GLY A 67 10.08 13.75 -7.10
N ILE A 68 11.12 13.14 -7.69
CA ILE A 68 10.97 12.10 -8.71
C ILE A 68 10.21 10.89 -8.16
N ILE A 69 10.53 10.43 -6.95
CA ILE A 69 9.82 9.32 -6.30
C ILE A 69 8.34 9.67 -6.10
N CYS A 70 8.06 10.87 -5.58
CA CYS A 70 6.69 11.35 -5.43
C CYS A 70 5.95 11.35 -6.78
N LEU A 71 6.55 11.88 -7.84
CA LEU A 71 5.92 11.90 -9.16
C LEU A 71 5.64 10.49 -9.70
N ILE A 72 6.59 9.56 -9.56
CA ILE A 72 6.42 8.16 -9.99
C ILE A 72 5.28 7.47 -9.24
N VAL A 73 5.04 7.83 -7.97
CA VAL A 73 3.97 7.23 -7.17
C VAL A 73 2.64 7.96 -7.40
N PHE A 74 2.63 9.29 -7.36
CA PHE A 74 1.39 10.07 -7.43
C PHE A 74 0.77 10.14 -8.82
N ILE A 75 1.58 10.15 -9.90
CA ILE A 75 1.02 10.22 -11.26
C ILE A 75 0.15 9.00 -11.57
N PRO A 76 0.64 7.73 -11.44
CA PRO A 76 -0.20 6.57 -11.69
C PRO A 76 -1.39 6.49 -10.73
N LEU A 77 -1.17 6.86 -9.45
CA LEU A 77 -2.26 6.87 -8.47
C LEU A 77 -3.39 7.82 -8.87
N MET A 78 -3.07 9.04 -9.31
CA MET A 78 -4.06 10.02 -9.77
C MET A 78 -4.78 9.55 -11.04
N VAL A 79 -4.07 8.92 -11.97
CA VAL A 79 -4.68 8.32 -13.18
C VAL A 79 -5.68 7.24 -12.79
N ILE A 80 -5.30 6.32 -11.89
CA ILE A 80 -6.20 5.24 -11.43
C ILE A 80 -7.42 5.81 -10.70
N LEU A 81 -7.21 6.76 -9.78
CA LEU A 81 -8.31 7.37 -9.01
C LEU A 81 -9.27 8.15 -9.91
N SER A 82 -8.76 8.89 -10.90
CA SER A 82 -9.61 9.63 -11.83
C SER A 82 -10.42 8.68 -12.73
N SER A 83 -9.80 7.60 -13.24
CA SER A 83 -10.50 6.59 -14.03
C SER A 83 -11.57 5.88 -13.20
N LEU A 84 -11.26 5.52 -11.96
CA LEU A 84 -12.23 4.90 -11.04
C LEU A 84 -13.41 5.82 -10.74
N ALA A 85 -13.16 7.12 -10.52
CA ALA A 85 -14.22 8.10 -10.26
C ALA A 85 -15.17 8.25 -11.46
N VAL A 86 -14.63 8.24 -12.68
CA VAL A 86 -15.45 8.30 -13.92
C VAL A 86 -16.29 7.03 -14.06
N GLU A 87 -15.70 5.85 -13.84
CA GLU A 87 -16.38 4.57 -13.94
C GLU A 87 -17.52 4.44 -12.91
N LEU A 88 -17.24 4.80 -11.66
CA LEU A 88 -18.26 4.82 -10.59
C LEU A 88 -19.43 5.75 -10.95
N ASN A 89 -19.14 6.92 -11.52
CA ASN A 89 -20.17 7.86 -11.93
C ASN A 89 -21.02 7.30 -13.10
N MET A 90 -20.40 6.64 -14.07
CA MET A 90 -21.11 5.93 -15.14
C MET A 90 -22.02 4.82 -14.62
N VAL A 91 -21.51 3.98 -13.70
CA VAL A 91 -22.30 2.91 -13.08
C VAL A 91 -23.48 3.52 -12.31
N TYR A 92 -23.25 4.55 -11.50
CA TYR A 92 -24.29 5.25 -10.75
C TYR A 92 -25.37 5.83 -11.67
N THR A 93 -24.97 6.49 -12.77
CA THR A 93 -25.91 7.09 -13.74
C THR A 93 -26.70 6.02 -14.48
N ARG A 94 -26.07 4.91 -14.86
CA ARG A 94 -26.75 3.76 -15.50
C ARG A 94 -27.75 3.10 -14.56
N LEU A 95 -27.42 2.95 -13.27
CA LEU A 95 -28.35 2.42 -12.27
C LEU A 95 -29.56 3.35 -12.04
N GLN A 96 -29.36 4.66 -12.09
CA GLN A 96 -30.47 5.61 -11.99
C GLN A 96 -31.35 5.69 -13.24
N GLN A 97 -30.74 5.63 -14.43
CA GLN A 97 -31.46 5.75 -15.70
C GLN A 97 -32.15 4.46 -16.15
N ASN A 98 -31.63 3.29 -15.77
CA ASN A 98 -32.09 1.98 -16.24
C ASN A 98 -33.04 1.26 -15.31
N ASN A 99 -33.84 1.98 -14.53
CA ASN A 99 -34.91 1.35 -13.70
C ASN A 99 -35.94 0.55 -14.54
N THR A 100 -35.93 0.71 -15.87
CA THR A 100 -36.85 0.02 -16.78
C THR A 100 -36.23 -1.13 -17.59
N GLN A 101 -34.91 -1.18 -17.77
CA GLN A 101 -34.26 -2.21 -18.60
C GLN A 101 -33.65 -3.37 -17.80
N PHE A 102 -33.38 -3.18 -16.50
CA PHE A 102 -32.84 -4.25 -15.65
C PHE A 102 -33.69 -5.52 -15.60
N PRO A 103 -35.01 -5.44 -15.52
CA PRO A 103 -35.88 -6.63 -15.56
C PRO A 103 -35.79 -7.39 -16.87
N GLU A 104 -35.67 -6.70 -18.01
CA GLU A 104 -35.59 -7.32 -19.33
C GLU A 104 -34.26 -8.02 -19.59
N VAL A 105 -33.14 -7.43 -19.14
CA VAL A 105 -31.81 -8.05 -19.26
C VAL A 105 -31.74 -9.30 -18.37
N ILE A 106 -32.25 -9.25 -17.15
CA ILE A 106 -32.33 -10.38 -16.24
C ILE A 106 -33.23 -11.47 -16.81
N ALA A 107 -34.41 -11.12 -17.31
CA ALA A 107 -35.31 -12.08 -17.96
C ALA A 107 -34.64 -12.72 -19.20
N GLY A 108 -33.90 -11.97 -19.98
CA GLY A 108 -33.13 -12.49 -21.12
C GLY A 108 -32.03 -13.46 -20.73
N ILE A 109 -31.37 -13.27 -19.61
CA ILE A 109 -30.38 -14.20 -19.05
C ILE A 109 -31.08 -15.46 -18.55
N PHE A 110 -32.17 -15.31 -17.79
CA PHE A 110 -32.94 -16.46 -17.27
C PHE A 110 -33.49 -17.37 -18.38
N ASN A 111 -33.95 -16.79 -19.49
CA ASN A 111 -34.47 -17.55 -20.63
C ASN A 111 -33.37 -18.31 -21.41
N ARG A 112 -32.09 -18.05 -21.14
CA ARG A 112 -30.94 -18.74 -21.76
C ARG A 112 -30.24 -19.73 -20.82
N LEU A 113 -30.67 -19.83 -19.59
CA LEU A 113 -30.09 -20.74 -18.61
C LEU A 113 -30.54 -22.18 -18.85
N PRO A 114 -29.65 -23.18 -18.76
CA PRO A 114 -30.01 -24.60 -18.78
C PRO A 114 -30.93 -24.96 -17.58
N ASP A 115 -31.78 -25.98 -17.74
CA ASP A 115 -32.80 -26.39 -16.73
C ASP A 115 -32.23 -26.69 -15.34
N TRP A 116 -30.97 -27.16 -15.25
CA TRP A 116 -30.33 -27.43 -13.97
C TRP A 116 -30.01 -26.14 -13.20
N ALA A 117 -29.72 -25.03 -13.90
CA ALA A 117 -29.41 -23.76 -13.29
C ALA A 117 -30.67 -23.00 -12.88
N SER A 118 -31.76 -23.15 -13.61
CA SER A 118 -33.07 -22.60 -13.28
C SER A 118 -33.63 -23.22 -11.98
N GLY A 119 -33.45 -24.55 -11.78
CA GLY A 119 -33.80 -25.25 -10.54
C GLY A 119 -33.05 -24.75 -9.31
N PHE A 120 -31.73 -24.55 -9.44
CA PHE A 120 -30.89 -24.02 -8.33
C PHE A 120 -31.28 -22.59 -7.94
N LEU A 121 -31.68 -21.77 -8.90
CA LEU A 121 -32.13 -20.40 -8.69
C LEU A 121 -33.53 -20.35 -8.08
N ALA A 122 -34.40 -21.33 -8.40
CA ALA A 122 -35.72 -21.49 -7.82
C ALA A 122 -35.63 -21.80 -6.31
N ASP A 123 -34.74 -22.70 -5.91
CA ASP A 123 -34.51 -23.08 -4.51
C ASP A 123 -34.02 -21.90 -3.64
N HIS A 124 -33.38 -20.89 -4.27
CA HIS A 124 -32.84 -19.73 -3.57
C HIS A 124 -33.74 -18.48 -3.70
N ASN A 125 -35.00 -18.64 -4.15
CA ASN A 125 -35.94 -17.51 -4.37
C ASN A 125 -35.42 -16.42 -5.30
N LEU A 126 -34.63 -16.79 -6.31
CA LEU A 126 -34.04 -15.89 -7.30
C LEU A 126 -34.73 -15.98 -8.68
N THR A 127 -35.93 -16.50 -8.74
CA THR A 127 -36.70 -16.71 -9.98
C THR A 127 -37.43 -15.48 -10.48
N ASN A 128 -37.60 -14.47 -9.63
CA ASN A 128 -38.35 -13.25 -9.99
C ASN A 128 -37.42 -12.05 -10.14
N ALA A 129 -37.36 -11.46 -11.34
CA ALA A 129 -36.55 -10.27 -11.62
C ALA A 129 -36.79 -9.13 -10.59
N ALA A 130 -38.00 -8.96 -10.12
CA ALA A 130 -38.35 -7.97 -9.10
C ALA A 130 -37.71 -8.27 -7.72
N GLN A 131 -37.57 -9.55 -7.36
CA GLN A 131 -36.89 -9.94 -6.10
C GLN A 131 -35.40 -9.77 -6.19
N ILE A 132 -34.79 -10.05 -7.34
CA ILE A 132 -33.36 -9.82 -7.59
C ILE A 132 -33.09 -8.32 -7.56
N GLN A 133 -33.92 -7.51 -8.22
CA GLN A 133 -33.81 -6.05 -8.19
C GLN A 133 -33.93 -5.51 -6.77
N LYS A 134 -34.87 -6.01 -5.96
CA LYS A 134 -35.00 -5.61 -4.57
C LYS A 134 -33.76 -5.99 -3.75
N LYS A 135 -33.28 -7.22 -3.85
CA LYS A 135 -32.05 -7.65 -3.16
C LYS A 135 -30.82 -6.84 -3.63
N LEU A 136 -30.70 -6.56 -4.91
CA LEU A 136 -29.61 -5.73 -5.44
C LEU A 136 -29.70 -4.29 -4.92
N SER A 137 -30.91 -3.71 -4.89
CA SER A 137 -31.16 -2.40 -4.29
C SER A 137 -30.88 -2.39 -2.79
N ASP A 138 -31.26 -3.42 -2.06
CA ASP A 138 -30.97 -3.53 -0.63
C ASP A 138 -29.45 -3.64 -0.37
N VAL A 139 -28.74 -4.41 -1.17
CA VAL A 139 -27.26 -4.51 -1.09
C VAL A 139 -26.60 -3.19 -1.47
N ALA A 140 -27.10 -2.52 -2.50
CA ALA A 140 -26.59 -1.22 -2.91
C ALA A 140 -26.85 -0.13 -1.86
N LEU A 141 -28.05 -0.12 -1.25
CA LEU A 141 -28.41 0.79 -0.15
C LEU A 141 -27.59 0.49 1.11
N GLN A 142 -27.46 -0.78 1.49
CA GLN A 142 -26.63 -1.20 2.63
C GLN A 142 -25.15 -0.88 2.38
N GLY A 143 -24.64 -1.14 1.16
CA GLY A 143 -23.29 -0.75 0.75
C GLY A 143 -23.10 0.76 0.79
N GLY A 144 -24.07 1.53 0.29
CA GLY A 144 -24.05 2.99 0.36
C GLY A 144 -24.07 3.53 1.79
N GLN A 145 -24.90 2.96 2.66
CA GLN A 145 -24.96 3.30 4.09
C GLN A 145 -23.67 2.89 4.81
N TYR A 146 -23.11 1.73 4.48
CA TYR A 146 -21.82 1.29 5.02
C TYR A 146 -20.69 2.25 4.58
N LEU A 147 -20.66 2.66 3.31
CA LEU A 147 -19.70 3.63 2.81
C LEU A 147 -19.87 5.01 3.45
N ALA A 148 -21.12 5.48 3.61
CA ALA A 148 -21.41 6.73 4.29
C ALA A 148 -21.05 6.70 5.78
N GLY A 149 -21.35 5.60 6.47
CA GLY A 149 -20.94 5.38 7.87
C GLY A 149 -19.43 5.19 8.03
N SER A 150 -18.77 4.64 7.02
CA SER A 150 -17.31 4.46 6.98
C SER A 150 -16.55 5.74 6.59
N ALA A 151 -17.23 6.81 6.12
CA ALA A 151 -16.58 8.05 5.73
C ALA A 151 -15.72 8.65 6.88
N PHE A 152 -16.18 8.55 8.11
CA PHE A 152 -15.41 8.97 9.29
C PHE A 152 -14.21 8.05 9.55
N LEU A 153 -14.37 6.73 9.39
CA LEU A 153 -13.29 5.75 9.54
C LEU A 153 -12.26 5.89 8.41
N ILE A 154 -12.73 6.16 7.18
CA ILE A 154 -11.87 6.47 6.04
C ILE A 154 -11.09 7.77 6.31
N GLY A 155 -11.74 8.81 6.82
CA GLY A 155 -11.08 10.07 7.18
C GLY A 155 -9.99 9.85 8.25
N LYS A 156 -10.26 9.08 9.30
CA LYS A 156 -9.27 8.73 10.33
C LYS A 156 -8.12 7.89 9.76
N GLY A 157 -8.43 6.92 8.89
CA GLY A 157 -7.42 6.10 8.21
C GLY A 157 -6.55 6.92 7.26
N THR A 158 -7.14 7.84 6.50
CA THR A 158 -6.45 8.76 5.60
C THR A 158 -5.51 9.69 6.36
N PHE A 159 -5.94 10.21 7.51
CA PHE A 159 -5.09 11.06 8.35
C PHE A 159 -3.89 10.30 8.91
N GLY A 160 -4.10 9.08 9.43
CA GLY A 160 -3.02 8.18 9.87
C GLY A 160 -2.05 7.83 8.74
N PHE A 161 -2.59 7.55 7.54
CA PHE A 161 -1.78 7.32 6.35
C PHE A 161 -0.96 8.56 5.98
N ALA A 162 -1.56 9.76 5.98
CA ALA A 162 -0.86 11.00 5.65
C ALA A 162 0.29 11.29 6.61
N ILE A 163 0.12 11.05 7.92
CA ILE A 163 1.19 11.17 8.91
C ILE A 163 2.29 10.15 8.63
N SER A 164 1.95 8.87 8.46
CA SER A 164 2.94 7.81 8.19
C SER A 164 3.69 8.06 6.89
N PHE A 165 2.99 8.53 5.86
CA PHE A 165 3.58 8.91 4.58
C PHE A 165 4.50 10.13 4.72
N GLY A 166 4.10 11.15 5.47
CA GLY A 166 4.96 12.30 5.76
C GLY A 166 6.23 11.91 6.51
N ILE A 167 6.12 11.03 7.51
CA ILE A 167 7.28 10.47 8.23
C ILE A 167 8.17 9.66 7.28
N MET A 168 7.58 8.85 6.40
CA MET A 168 8.33 8.10 5.39
C MET A 168 9.11 9.03 4.46
N LEU A 169 8.50 10.10 3.95
CA LEU A 169 9.17 11.08 3.09
C LEU A 169 10.30 11.83 3.82
N TYR A 170 10.05 12.20 5.07
CA TYR A 170 11.05 12.82 5.93
C TYR A 170 12.28 11.91 6.10
N LEU A 171 12.04 10.68 6.52
CA LEU A 171 13.11 9.68 6.68
C LEU A 171 13.81 9.38 5.36
N LEU A 172 13.07 9.25 4.26
CA LEU A 172 13.59 9.02 2.92
C LEU A 172 14.55 10.13 2.50
N PHE A 173 14.20 11.40 2.75
CA PHE A 173 15.08 12.52 2.46
C PHE A 173 16.42 12.42 3.22
N PHE A 174 16.37 12.16 4.52
CA PHE A 174 17.58 12.05 5.35
C PHE A 174 18.39 10.80 5.00
N LEU A 175 17.75 9.67 4.74
CA LEU A 175 18.44 8.45 4.31
C LEU A 175 19.09 8.62 2.91
N LEU A 176 18.46 9.34 2.00
CA LEU A 176 19.08 9.70 0.72
C LEU A 176 20.25 10.65 0.91
N LYS A 177 20.11 11.66 1.75
CA LYS A 177 21.12 12.69 1.97
C LYS A 177 22.32 12.14 2.75
N ASP A 178 22.07 11.54 3.91
CA ASP A 178 23.09 11.18 4.89
C ASP A 178 23.20 9.66 5.10
N GLY A 179 22.59 8.84 4.21
CA GLY A 179 22.49 7.39 4.32
C GLY A 179 23.79 6.65 4.63
N PRO A 180 24.92 6.92 3.92
CA PRO A 180 26.18 6.26 4.22
C PRO A 180 26.68 6.52 5.65
N TYR A 181 26.47 7.73 6.16
CA TYR A 181 26.84 8.10 7.53
C TYR A 181 25.94 7.38 8.57
N LEU A 182 24.62 7.42 8.35
CA LEU A 182 23.64 6.78 9.23
C LEU A 182 23.84 5.26 9.29
N VAL A 183 24.06 4.62 8.14
CA VAL A 183 24.33 3.18 8.07
C VAL A 183 25.59 2.84 8.85
N ARG A 184 26.66 3.62 8.72
CA ARG A 184 27.91 3.42 9.46
C ARG A 184 27.67 3.55 10.96
N GLN A 185 26.98 4.59 11.43
CA GLN A 185 26.63 4.74 12.84
C GLN A 185 25.86 3.54 13.40
N ILE A 186 24.86 3.06 12.65
CA ILE A 186 24.06 1.89 13.06
C ILE A 186 24.97 0.65 13.14
N LEU A 187 25.78 0.40 12.12
CA LEU A 187 26.67 -0.75 12.11
C LEU A 187 27.72 -0.70 13.23
N ASP A 188 28.26 0.48 13.51
CA ASP A 188 29.25 0.67 14.59
C ASP A 188 28.64 0.45 15.98
N SER A 189 27.35 0.72 16.15
CA SER A 189 26.63 0.49 17.41
C SER A 189 26.30 -0.97 17.69
N LEU A 190 26.42 -1.86 16.68
CA LEU A 190 26.12 -3.28 16.86
C LEU A 190 27.33 -4.01 17.46
N PRO A 191 27.14 -4.86 18.50
CA PRO A 191 28.19 -5.67 19.10
C PRO A 191 28.49 -6.94 18.25
N LEU A 192 28.78 -6.75 16.96
CA LEU A 192 29.07 -7.81 15.98
C LEU A 192 30.42 -7.56 15.33
N SER A 193 31.06 -8.62 14.78
CA SER A 193 32.28 -8.45 13.99
C SER A 193 31.98 -7.71 12.67
N ASP A 194 32.95 -6.96 12.17
CA ASP A 194 32.79 -6.15 10.95
C ASP A 194 32.44 -7.00 9.72
N PHE A 195 32.95 -8.23 9.66
CA PHE A 195 32.58 -9.18 8.61
C PHE A 195 31.08 -9.50 8.63
N VAL A 196 30.51 -9.78 9.80
CA VAL A 196 29.08 -10.10 9.96
C VAL A 196 28.22 -8.88 9.63
N LYS A 197 28.60 -7.69 10.11
CA LYS A 197 27.89 -6.43 9.84
C LYS A 197 27.79 -6.16 8.34
N GLN A 198 28.91 -6.20 7.63
CA GLN A 198 28.96 -5.96 6.20
C GLN A 198 28.18 -7.02 5.42
N HIS A 199 28.27 -8.29 5.81
CA HIS A 199 27.55 -9.38 5.16
C HIS A 199 26.03 -9.25 5.33
N LEU A 200 25.55 -8.92 6.53
CA LEU A 200 24.13 -8.68 6.81
C LEU A 200 23.61 -7.48 6.01
N PHE A 201 24.34 -6.39 6.00
CA PHE A 201 23.94 -5.19 5.24
C PHE A 201 23.91 -5.45 3.73
N ALA A 202 24.93 -6.12 3.18
CA ALA A 202 24.97 -6.48 1.78
C ALA A 202 23.80 -7.42 1.39
N LYS A 203 23.46 -8.40 2.23
CA LYS A 203 22.30 -9.26 2.04
C LYS A 203 20.99 -8.48 2.10
N PHE A 204 20.82 -7.60 3.06
CA PHE A 204 19.63 -6.77 3.16
C PHE A 204 19.42 -5.91 1.88
N VAL A 205 20.47 -5.24 1.41
CA VAL A 205 20.45 -4.46 0.17
C VAL A 205 20.14 -5.35 -1.03
N GLY A 206 20.79 -6.51 -1.13
CA GLY A 206 20.58 -7.47 -2.22
C GLY A 206 19.15 -7.99 -2.28
N VAL A 207 18.62 -8.45 -1.15
CA VAL A 207 17.24 -8.95 -1.04
C VAL A 207 16.23 -7.83 -1.36
N SER A 208 16.39 -6.63 -0.78
CA SER A 208 15.50 -5.50 -1.04
C SER A 208 15.44 -5.16 -2.54
N ARG A 209 16.59 -5.10 -3.22
CA ARG A 209 16.64 -4.87 -4.67
C ARG A 209 16.00 -5.98 -5.48
N ALA A 210 16.27 -7.24 -5.13
CA ALA A 210 15.73 -8.40 -5.84
C ALA A 210 14.21 -8.45 -5.70
N THR A 211 13.70 -8.26 -4.48
CA THR A 211 12.25 -8.28 -4.20
C THR A 211 11.53 -7.19 -4.99
N VAL A 212 12.00 -5.94 -4.93
CA VAL A 212 11.30 -4.85 -5.62
C VAL A 212 11.39 -5.00 -7.14
N LYS A 213 12.55 -5.40 -7.68
CA LYS A 213 12.67 -5.69 -9.12
C LYS A 213 11.77 -6.84 -9.55
N GLY A 214 11.73 -7.93 -8.77
CA GLY A 214 10.88 -9.08 -9.04
C GLY A 214 9.40 -8.69 -9.01
N THR A 215 8.96 -7.97 -7.99
CA THR A 215 7.57 -7.48 -7.88
C THR A 215 7.22 -6.55 -9.06
N ALA A 216 8.12 -5.66 -9.47
CA ALA A 216 7.89 -4.77 -10.60
C ALA A 216 7.73 -5.55 -11.93
N VAL A 217 8.57 -6.56 -12.16
CA VAL A 217 8.45 -7.42 -13.35
C VAL A 217 7.12 -8.17 -13.34
N VAL A 218 6.77 -8.80 -12.21
CA VAL A 218 5.50 -9.52 -12.07
C VAL A 218 4.31 -8.58 -12.28
N ALA A 219 4.34 -7.38 -11.71
CA ALA A 219 3.28 -6.38 -11.88
C ALA A 219 3.10 -5.96 -13.35
N VAL A 220 4.19 -5.76 -14.10
CA VAL A 220 4.13 -5.43 -15.52
C VAL A 220 3.55 -6.61 -16.32
N VAL A 221 4.00 -7.83 -16.07
CA VAL A 221 3.49 -9.03 -16.76
C VAL A 221 2.00 -9.22 -16.45
N GLN A 222 1.60 -9.18 -15.20
CA GLN A 222 0.20 -9.31 -14.79
C GLN A 222 -0.68 -8.20 -15.37
N GLY A 223 -0.21 -6.95 -15.31
CA GLY A 223 -0.93 -5.81 -15.88
C GLY A 223 -1.11 -5.93 -17.39
N THR A 224 -0.08 -6.37 -18.10
CA THR A 224 -0.14 -6.58 -19.55
C THR A 224 -1.09 -7.72 -19.92
N LEU A 225 -0.99 -8.87 -19.23
CA LEU A 225 -1.87 -10.03 -19.48
C LEU A 225 -3.33 -9.67 -19.15
N GLY A 226 -3.58 -8.99 -18.03
CA GLY A 226 -4.92 -8.54 -17.67
C GLY A 226 -5.47 -7.53 -18.68
N GLY A 227 -4.66 -6.55 -19.12
CA GLY A 227 -5.04 -5.58 -20.14
C GLY A 227 -5.40 -6.22 -21.47
N ILE A 228 -4.61 -7.19 -21.94
CA ILE A 228 -4.89 -7.96 -23.15
C ILE A 228 -6.19 -8.76 -22.99
N ALA A 229 -6.37 -9.46 -21.87
CA ALA A 229 -7.58 -10.23 -21.60
C ALA A 229 -8.84 -9.35 -21.65
N PHE A 230 -8.81 -8.19 -21.01
CA PHE A 230 -9.93 -7.23 -21.06
C PHE A 230 -10.14 -6.65 -22.47
N ALA A 231 -9.09 -6.38 -23.22
CA ALA A 231 -9.21 -5.91 -24.61
C ALA A 231 -9.83 -6.93 -25.57
N ILE A 232 -9.69 -8.23 -25.28
CA ILE A 232 -10.27 -9.32 -26.10
C ILE A 232 -11.74 -9.57 -25.72
N VAL A 233 -12.07 -9.44 -24.44
CA VAL A 233 -13.43 -9.72 -23.93
C VAL A 233 -14.37 -8.51 -24.14
N GLY A 234 -13.82 -7.32 -24.37
CA GLY A 234 -14.58 -6.07 -24.58
C GLY A 234 -14.72 -5.32 -23.30
#